data_cf7bd248aa9a920302db5d97bfe107ae
#
_entry.id   cf7bd248aa9a920302db5d97bfe107ae
#
_cell.length_a   1.000
_cell.length_b   1.000
_cell.length_c   1.000
_cell.angle_alpha   90.00
_cell.angle_beta   90.00
_cell.angle_gamma   90.00
#
_symmetry.space_group_name_H-M   'P 1'
#
loop_
_entity.id
_entity.type
_entity.pdbx_description
1 polymer ?
#
loop_
_entity_poly.entity_id
_entity_poly.type
_entity_poly.pdbx_seq_one_letter_code
_entity_poly.pdbx_strand_id
1 'polypeptide(L)'
;MAFSRYAVNQRPLDKLKRSFAVVATDFGSGEPALFRTGNTGWAVQASTAVPGVFQPVTISGREYVDGGLVSPVPARGARRLGADFVIAVDISAKARDGRSGNSFDMLLQTYAIMGQSISRQELAEADIVIRPATADLSATTLDDRHRAVLEGEKAAAASMAAIKEKLARLRNPPPTPAR
;
A
#
# COMPACT_ATOMS: atom_id res chain seq x y z
N MET A 1 1.73 -2.45 19.16
CA MET A 1 1.62 -3.89 19.42
C MET A 1 0.19 -4.43 19.61
N ALA A 2 -0.78 -3.61 20.04
CA ALA A 2 -2.15 -4.10 20.24
C ALA A 2 -2.84 -4.60 18.97
N PHE A 3 -2.71 -3.90 17.85
CA PHE A 3 -3.41 -4.23 16.60
C PHE A 3 -3.10 -5.65 16.09
N SER A 4 -1.85 -6.08 16.09
CA SER A 4 -1.48 -7.42 15.59
C SER A 4 -1.95 -8.56 16.48
N ARG A 5 -2.12 -8.33 17.80
CA ARG A 5 -2.68 -9.34 18.70
C ARG A 5 -4.16 -9.61 18.39
N TYR A 6 -4.94 -8.56 18.11
CA TYR A 6 -6.37 -8.69 17.90
C TYR A 6 -6.73 -9.06 16.45
N ALA A 7 -6.06 -8.47 15.45
CA ALA A 7 -6.43 -8.67 14.04
C ALA A 7 -6.03 -10.04 13.49
N VAL A 8 -4.85 -10.56 13.86
CA VAL A 8 -4.30 -11.79 13.27
C VAL A 8 -3.91 -12.85 14.29
N ASN A 9 -4.22 -12.63 15.58
CA ASN A 9 -3.93 -13.55 16.68
C ASN A 9 -2.47 -14.03 16.68
N GLN A 10 -1.53 -13.13 16.42
CA GLN A 10 -0.08 -13.37 16.33
C GLN A 10 0.33 -14.43 15.28
N ARG A 11 -0.55 -14.79 14.36
CA ARG A 11 -0.24 -15.79 13.33
C ARG A 11 0.86 -15.26 12.41
N PRO A 12 1.81 -16.11 12.01
CA PRO A 12 2.77 -15.78 10.97
C PRO A 12 2.09 -15.48 9.63
N LEU A 13 2.72 -14.64 8.79
CA LEU A 13 2.21 -14.27 7.47
C LEU A 13 1.83 -15.48 6.61
N ASP A 14 2.71 -16.49 6.58
CA ASP A 14 2.53 -17.72 5.82
C ASP A 14 1.47 -18.68 6.38
N LYS A 15 0.93 -18.39 7.57
CA LYS A 15 -0.14 -19.18 8.22
C LYS A 15 -1.50 -18.46 8.21
N LEU A 16 -1.61 -17.35 7.50
CA LEU A 16 -2.89 -16.66 7.32
C LEU A 16 -3.77 -17.45 6.34
N LYS A 17 -5.10 -17.32 6.51
CA LYS A 17 -6.09 -18.01 5.64
C LYS A 17 -6.00 -17.58 4.16
N ARG A 18 -5.55 -16.36 3.90
CA ARG A 18 -5.32 -15.81 2.57
C ARG A 18 -3.86 -15.45 2.45
N SER A 19 -3.29 -15.61 1.26
CA SER A 19 -1.93 -15.13 0.97
C SER A 19 -1.84 -13.65 1.27
N PHE A 20 -0.86 -13.27 2.07
CA PHE A 20 -0.64 -11.91 2.50
C PHE A 20 0.85 -11.59 2.45
N ALA A 21 1.18 -10.42 1.95
CA ALA A 21 2.55 -9.92 1.94
C ALA A 21 2.57 -8.46 2.38
N VAL A 22 3.68 -8.04 2.96
CA VAL A 22 3.87 -6.68 3.47
C VAL A 22 5.16 -6.13 2.89
N VAL A 23 5.11 -4.89 2.40
CA VAL A 23 6.30 -4.18 1.93
C VAL A 23 6.76 -3.20 3.01
N ALA A 24 8.05 -3.23 3.31
CA ALA A 24 8.73 -2.21 4.09
C ALA A 24 10.00 -1.77 3.33
N THR A 25 10.66 -0.72 3.78
CA THR A 25 11.95 -0.28 3.26
C THR A 25 13.06 -0.75 4.18
N ASP A 26 14.04 -1.44 3.68
CA ASP A 26 15.28 -1.72 4.40
C ASP A 26 16.03 -0.40 4.59
N PHE A 27 16.20 0.03 5.83
CA PHE A 27 16.73 1.36 6.15
C PHE A 27 18.22 1.50 5.80
N GLY A 28 18.95 0.40 5.80
CA GLY A 28 20.38 0.40 5.49
C GLY A 28 20.68 0.43 3.99
N SER A 29 19.88 -0.26 3.18
CA SER A 29 20.09 -0.36 1.73
C SER A 29 19.19 0.58 0.90
N GLY A 30 18.05 1.02 1.46
CA GLY A 30 17.01 1.75 0.71
C GLY A 30 16.16 0.85 -0.20
N GLU A 31 16.34 -0.46 -0.17
CA GLU A 31 15.65 -1.39 -1.05
C GLU A 31 14.30 -1.85 -0.46
N PRO A 32 13.31 -2.18 -1.33
CA PRO A 32 12.05 -2.73 -0.86
C PRO A 32 12.22 -4.14 -0.29
N ALA A 33 11.78 -4.34 0.94
CA ALA A 33 11.72 -5.62 1.62
C ALA A 33 10.29 -6.18 1.57
N LEU A 34 10.11 -7.33 0.92
CA LEU A 34 8.81 -8.00 0.80
C LEU A 34 8.70 -9.14 1.81
N PHE A 35 7.99 -8.92 2.89
CA PHE A 35 7.72 -9.94 3.91
C PHE A 35 6.56 -10.83 3.49
N ARG A 36 6.78 -12.14 3.43
CA ARG A 36 5.80 -13.19 3.11
C ARG A 36 5.66 -14.22 4.23
N THR A 37 6.62 -14.25 5.12
CA THR A 37 6.74 -15.22 6.23
C THR A 37 7.08 -14.47 7.52
N GLY A 38 7.01 -15.15 8.63
CA GLY A 38 7.37 -14.60 9.93
C GLY A 38 6.25 -13.80 10.59
N ASN A 39 6.59 -13.05 11.61
CA ASN A 39 5.63 -12.37 12.47
C ASN A 39 4.89 -11.23 11.74
N THR A 40 3.58 -11.41 11.55
CA THR A 40 2.72 -10.42 10.87
C THR A 40 2.75 -9.06 11.54
N GLY A 41 2.77 -9.02 12.87
CA GLY A 41 2.78 -7.77 13.63
C GLY A 41 4.04 -6.95 13.40
N TRP A 42 5.20 -7.60 13.42
CA TRP A 42 6.47 -6.94 13.14
C TRP A 42 6.54 -6.41 11.70
N ALA A 43 6.09 -7.23 10.73
CA ALA A 43 6.07 -6.81 9.33
C ALA A 43 5.16 -5.59 9.08
N VAL A 44 3.95 -5.61 9.65
CA VAL A 44 3.00 -4.48 9.54
C VAL A 44 3.55 -3.25 10.26
N GLN A 45 4.16 -3.41 11.45
CA GLN A 45 4.76 -2.29 12.18
C GLN A 45 5.90 -1.67 11.37
N ALA A 46 6.76 -2.48 10.75
CA ALA A 46 7.82 -2.00 9.88
C ALA A 46 7.27 -1.22 8.68
N SER A 47 6.23 -1.78 8.03
CA SER A 47 5.57 -1.16 6.87
C SER A 47 4.88 0.18 7.16
N THR A 48 4.60 0.47 8.41
CA THR A 48 3.93 1.71 8.86
C THR A 48 4.84 2.62 9.69
N ALA A 49 6.12 2.32 9.76
CA ALA A 49 7.09 3.10 10.53
C ALA A 49 7.56 4.32 9.75
N VAL A 50 6.69 5.33 9.62
CA VAL A 50 6.98 6.59 8.92
C VAL A 50 8.17 7.31 9.57
N PRO A 51 9.24 7.59 8.82
CA PRO A 51 10.41 8.32 9.34
C PRO A 51 10.03 9.69 9.91
N GLY A 52 10.62 10.01 11.06
CA GLY A 52 10.29 11.24 11.81
C GLY A 52 9.06 11.12 12.71
N VAL A 53 8.20 10.11 12.50
CA VAL A 53 7.01 9.84 13.35
C VAL A 53 7.24 8.62 14.24
N PHE A 54 7.82 7.56 13.69
CA PHE A 54 8.08 6.31 14.40
C PHE A 54 9.56 5.92 14.30
N GLN A 55 10.00 5.14 15.30
CA GLN A 55 11.33 4.52 15.25
C GLN A 55 11.36 3.38 14.23
N PRO A 56 12.51 3.14 13.58
CA PRO A 56 12.70 1.95 12.74
C PRO A 56 12.41 0.66 13.52
N VAL A 57 11.95 -0.35 12.82
CA VAL A 57 11.64 -1.68 13.40
C VAL A 57 12.77 -2.64 13.06
N THR A 58 13.39 -3.22 14.09
CA THR A 58 14.44 -4.23 13.89
C THR A 58 13.83 -5.61 13.71
N ILE A 59 14.09 -6.25 12.57
CA ILE A 59 13.71 -7.64 12.28
C ILE A 59 14.97 -8.40 11.84
N SER A 60 15.32 -9.45 12.55
CA SER A 60 16.49 -10.29 12.26
C SER A 60 17.81 -9.49 12.10
N GLY A 61 18.00 -8.48 12.96
CA GLY A 61 19.21 -7.65 12.97
C GLY A 61 19.29 -6.55 11.90
N ARG A 62 18.24 -6.37 11.11
CA ARG A 62 18.12 -5.27 10.13
C ARG A 62 17.01 -4.30 10.53
N GLU A 63 17.20 -3.04 10.23
CA GLU A 63 16.22 -1.99 10.49
C GLU A 63 15.34 -1.74 9.27
N TYR A 64 14.04 -1.59 9.51
CA TYR A 64 13.04 -1.33 8.50
C TYR A 64 12.18 -0.13 8.85
N VAL A 65 11.81 0.61 7.82
CA VAL A 65 10.91 1.77 7.90
C VAL A 65 9.78 1.62 6.90
N ASP A 66 8.87 2.59 6.85
CA ASP A 66 7.66 2.59 6.02
C ASP A 66 7.94 2.18 4.57
N GLY A 67 7.13 1.26 4.06
CA GLY A 67 7.21 0.77 2.68
C GLY A 67 6.85 1.83 1.65
N GLY A 68 6.12 2.86 2.03
CA GLY A 68 5.75 3.97 1.17
C GLY A 68 6.93 4.80 0.66
N LEU A 69 8.13 4.66 1.26
CA LEU A 69 9.35 5.28 0.73
C LEU A 69 9.76 4.73 -0.64
N VAL A 70 9.51 3.44 -0.89
CA VAL A 70 9.99 2.74 -2.09
C VAL A 70 8.89 2.09 -2.91
N SER A 71 7.73 1.80 -2.32
CA SER A 71 6.60 1.14 -2.98
C SER A 71 5.27 1.50 -2.28
N PRO A 72 4.77 2.73 -2.45
CA PRO A 72 3.56 3.21 -1.77
C PRO A 72 2.30 2.42 -2.14
N VAL A 73 2.23 1.95 -3.39
CA VAL A 73 1.14 1.11 -3.91
C VAL A 73 1.74 -0.11 -4.58
N PRO A 74 2.05 -1.19 -3.85
CA PRO A 74 2.95 -2.27 -4.26
C PRO A 74 2.37 -3.22 -5.34
N ALA A 75 1.87 -2.66 -6.46
CA ALA A 75 1.30 -3.41 -7.56
C ALA A 75 2.34 -4.32 -8.24
N ARG A 76 3.57 -3.81 -8.42
CA ARG A 76 4.70 -4.60 -8.92
C ARG A 76 5.05 -5.75 -7.97
N GLY A 77 4.95 -5.52 -6.67
CA GLY A 77 5.11 -6.56 -5.65
C GLY A 77 4.10 -7.69 -5.82
N ALA A 78 2.82 -7.36 -6.05
CA ALA A 78 1.77 -8.34 -6.31
C ALA A 78 2.04 -9.16 -7.59
N ARG A 79 2.49 -8.52 -8.68
CA ARG A 79 2.90 -9.22 -9.91
C ARG A 79 4.05 -10.20 -9.66
N ARG A 80 5.09 -9.77 -8.95
CA ARG A 80 6.22 -10.66 -8.58
C ARG A 80 5.79 -11.84 -7.72
N LEU A 81 4.69 -11.74 -7.01
CA LEU A 81 4.08 -12.83 -6.25
C LEU A 81 3.19 -13.76 -7.09
N GLY A 82 3.07 -13.52 -8.39
CA GLY A 82 2.32 -14.33 -9.33
C GLY A 82 0.86 -13.93 -9.49
N ALA A 83 0.49 -12.68 -9.18
CA ALA A 83 -0.87 -12.21 -9.43
C ALA A 83 -1.13 -11.99 -10.92
N ASP A 84 -2.09 -12.71 -11.48
CA ASP A 84 -2.55 -12.55 -12.87
C ASP A 84 -3.44 -11.30 -13.04
N PHE A 85 -4.05 -10.86 -11.94
CA PHE A 85 -4.92 -9.67 -11.90
C PHE A 85 -4.63 -8.85 -10.65
N VAL A 86 -4.30 -7.57 -10.83
CA VAL A 86 -3.95 -6.65 -9.75
C VAL A 86 -4.95 -5.51 -9.66
N ILE A 87 -5.60 -5.41 -8.51
CA ILE A 87 -6.41 -4.24 -8.14
C ILE A 87 -5.56 -3.42 -7.16
N ALA A 88 -5.17 -2.23 -7.57
CA ALA A 88 -4.48 -1.27 -6.72
C ALA A 88 -5.49 -0.30 -6.08
N VAL A 89 -5.36 -0.07 -4.79
CA VAL A 89 -6.10 0.98 -4.07
C VAL A 89 -5.13 2.10 -3.76
N ASP A 90 -5.29 3.22 -4.45
CA ASP A 90 -4.40 4.38 -4.34
C ASP A 90 -4.99 5.41 -3.37
N ILE A 91 -4.46 5.44 -2.17
CA ILE A 91 -4.74 6.44 -1.14
C ILE A 91 -3.54 7.36 -0.90
N SER A 92 -2.63 7.45 -1.87
CA SER A 92 -1.42 8.26 -1.75
C SER A 92 -1.76 9.70 -1.41
N ALA A 93 -1.06 10.25 -0.43
CA ALA A 93 -1.21 11.65 -0.07
C ALA A 93 -0.83 12.53 -1.27
N LYS A 94 -1.69 13.48 -1.61
CA LYS A 94 -1.35 14.50 -2.60
C LYS A 94 -0.48 15.55 -1.94
N ALA A 95 0.52 16.04 -2.69
CA ALA A 95 1.26 17.21 -2.28
C ALA A 95 0.26 18.36 -2.05
N ARG A 96 0.36 19.01 -0.89
CA ARG A 96 -0.53 20.12 -0.54
C ARG A 96 -0.04 21.39 -1.20
N ASP A 97 -0.96 22.17 -1.76
CA ASP A 97 -0.67 23.56 -2.13
C ASP A 97 -0.53 24.39 -0.86
N GLY A 98 0.64 24.97 -0.64
CA GLY A 98 0.86 25.81 0.52
C GLY A 98 2.33 25.92 0.94
N ARG A 99 2.61 26.91 1.79
CA ARG A 99 3.91 27.08 2.42
C ARG A 99 4.06 26.10 3.57
N SER A 100 5.22 25.46 3.68
CA SER A 100 5.57 24.63 4.84
C SER A 100 5.64 25.50 6.10
N GLY A 101 4.93 25.10 7.16
CA GLY A 101 4.95 25.81 8.44
C GLY A 101 6.25 25.57 9.23
N ASN A 102 6.81 24.38 9.17
CA ASN A 102 8.01 23.97 9.91
C ASN A 102 8.77 22.86 9.16
N SER A 103 9.95 22.48 9.67
CA SER A 103 10.81 21.45 9.05
C SER A 103 10.14 20.07 8.99
N PHE A 104 9.27 19.75 9.92
CA PHE A 104 8.54 18.48 9.93
C PHE A 104 7.49 18.45 8.82
N ASP A 105 6.73 19.53 8.64
CA ASP A 105 5.77 19.65 7.53
C ASP A 105 6.48 19.54 6.18
N MET A 106 7.68 20.16 6.07
CA MET A 106 8.51 20.06 4.87
C MET A 106 8.93 18.60 4.61
N LEU A 107 9.33 17.86 5.63
CA LEU A 107 9.69 16.44 5.52
C LEU A 107 8.49 15.61 5.03
N LEU A 108 7.32 15.77 5.62
CA LEU A 108 6.10 15.07 5.21
C LEU A 108 5.67 15.43 3.78
N GLN A 109 5.80 16.70 3.40
CA GLN A 109 5.52 17.16 2.04
C GLN A 109 6.49 16.53 1.03
N THR A 110 7.78 16.49 1.35
CA THR A 110 8.81 15.83 0.52
C THR A 110 8.49 14.35 0.34
N TYR A 111 8.12 13.66 1.42
CA TYR A 111 7.68 12.27 1.39
C TYR A 111 6.48 12.08 0.45
N ALA A 112 5.48 12.95 0.54
CA ALA A 112 4.30 12.90 -0.32
C ALA A 112 4.64 13.12 -1.81
N ILE A 113 5.50 14.08 -2.12
CA ILE A 113 5.95 14.37 -3.50
C ILE A 113 6.69 13.16 -4.10
N MET A 114 7.65 12.60 -3.36
CA MET A 114 8.40 11.42 -3.80
C MET A 114 7.47 10.21 -3.97
N GLY A 115 6.59 9.97 -3.00
CA GLY A 115 5.60 8.90 -3.04
C GLY A 115 4.68 8.98 -4.25
N GLN A 116 4.22 10.18 -4.64
CA GLN A 116 3.43 10.37 -5.85
C GLN A 116 4.17 9.96 -7.13
N SER A 117 5.45 10.28 -7.22
CA SER A 117 6.26 9.91 -8.39
C SER A 117 6.41 8.40 -8.52
N ILE A 118 6.70 7.73 -7.40
CA ILE A 118 6.84 6.27 -7.33
C ILE A 118 5.48 5.59 -7.59
N SER A 119 4.40 6.09 -6.98
CA SER A 119 3.04 5.54 -7.16
C SER A 119 2.62 5.50 -8.64
N ARG A 120 2.94 6.52 -9.43
CA ARG A 120 2.60 6.54 -10.87
C ARG A 120 3.21 5.34 -11.62
N GLN A 121 4.44 4.97 -11.30
CA GLN A 121 5.11 3.82 -11.91
C GLN A 121 4.53 2.49 -11.42
N GLU A 122 4.22 2.39 -10.14
CA GLU A 122 3.61 1.20 -9.55
C GLU A 122 2.19 0.96 -10.08
N LEU A 123 1.40 2.02 -10.21
CA LEU A 123 0.02 1.95 -10.70
C LEU A 123 -0.09 1.52 -12.18
N ALA A 124 0.97 1.70 -12.97
CA ALA A 124 1.03 1.19 -14.34
C ALA A 124 1.00 -0.35 -14.41
N GLU A 125 1.40 -1.04 -13.33
CA GLU A 125 1.38 -2.49 -13.22
C GLU A 125 0.01 -3.05 -12.78
N ALA A 126 -0.93 -2.18 -12.41
CA ALA A 126 -2.26 -2.59 -11.97
C ALA A 126 -3.26 -2.69 -13.14
N ASP A 127 -4.13 -3.70 -13.11
CA ASP A 127 -5.23 -3.82 -14.07
C ASP A 127 -6.34 -2.82 -13.77
N ILE A 128 -6.61 -2.62 -12.50
CA ILE A 128 -7.61 -1.66 -12.00
C ILE A 128 -6.96 -0.79 -10.94
N VAL A 129 -7.23 0.51 -10.99
CA VAL A 129 -6.85 1.46 -9.94
C VAL A 129 -8.11 2.06 -9.33
N ILE A 130 -8.30 1.84 -8.04
CA ILE A 130 -9.38 2.42 -7.25
C ILE A 130 -8.81 3.61 -6.49
N ARG A 131 -9.43 4.80 -6.62
CA ARG A 131 -9.00 6.02 -5.94
C ARG A 131 -10.14 6.58 -5.07
N PRO A 132 -10.18 6.23 -3.78
CA PRO A 132 -11.10 6.87 -2.84
C PRO A 132 -10.83 8.37 -2.71
N ALA A 133 -11.88 9.16 -2.51
CA ALA A 133 -11.76 10.60 -2.32
C ALA A 133 -11.34 10.92 -0.87
N THR A 134 -10.05 10.75 -0.57
CA THR A 134 -9.48 10.91 0.78
C THR A 134 -8.60 12.15 0.95
N ALA A 135 -8.51 13.01 -0.06
CA ALA A 135 -7.56 14.13 -0.07
C ALA A 135 -7.82 15.18 1.03
N ASP A 136 -9.05 15.33 1.47
CA ASP A 136 -9.51 16.26 2.53
C ASP A 136 -9.62 15.60 3.91
N LEU A 137 -9.29 14.30 4.01
CA LEU A 137 -9.36 13.57 5.26
C LEU A 137 -8.04 13.66 6.03
N SER A 138 -8.15 13.74 7.36
CA SER A 138 -6.98 13.73 8.23
C SER A 138 -6.41 12.31 8.33
N ALA A 139 -5.11 12.16 8.04
CA ALA A 139 -4.39 10.91 8.27
C ALA A 139 -3.96 10.72 9.74
N THR A 140 -4.03 11.79 10.57
CA THR A 140 -3.51 11.80 11.93
C THR A 140 -4.59 11.70 13.01
N THR A 141 -5.85 11.86 12.64
CA THR A 141 -6.99 11.74 13.57
C THR A 141 -7.92 10.59 13.16
N LEU A 142 -8.63 10.03 14.13
CA LEU A 142 -9.60 8.97 13.88
C LEU A 142 -11.01 9.50 13.53
N ASP A 143 -11.20 10.81 13.55
CA ASP A 143 -12.50 11.46 13.36
C ASP A 143 -13.07 11.20 11.97
N ASP A 144 -12.21 11.21 10.95
CA ASP A 144 -12.60 10.97 9.55
C ASP A 144 -12.70 9.48 9.17
N ARG A 145 -12.50 8.55 10.11
CA ARG A 145 -12.47 7.12 9.81
C ARG A 145 -13.72 6.62 9.08
N HIS A 146 -14.91 7.02 9.52
CA HIS A 146 -16.15 6.59 8.88
C HIS A 146 -16.30 7.16 7.47
N ARG A 147 -15.90 8.40 7.26
CA ARG A 147 -15.86 9.03 5.93
C ARG A 147 -14.90 8.30 5.01
N ALA A 148 -13.70 7.96 5.50
CA ALA A 148 -12.70 7.22 4.73
C ALA A 148 -13.23 5.84 4.27
N VAL A 149 -13.93 5.11 5.15
CA VAL A 149 -14.57 3.82 4.81
C VAL A 149 -15.63 4.03 3.71
N LEU A 150 -16.52 5.00 3.86
CA LEU A 150 -17.58 5.29 2.88
C LEU A 150 -17.01 5.68 1.51
N GLU A 151 -15.96 6.49 1.47
CA GLU A 151 -15.30 6.85 0.21
C GLU A 151 -14.61 5.64 -0.44
N GLY A 152 -14.05 4.73 0.36
CA GLY A 152 -13.52 3.44 -0.12
C GLY A 152 -14.62 2.58 -0.75
N GLU A 153 -15.77 2.42 -0.09
CA GLU A 153 -16.92 1.66 -0.58
C GLU A 153 -17.47 2.25 -1.89
N LYS A 154 -17.66 3.57 -1.97
CA LYS A 154 -18.12 4.26 -3.19
C LYS A 154 -17.16 4.04 -4.35
N ALA A 155 -15.86 4.24 -4.14
CA ALA A 155 -14.86 4.06 -5.18
C ALA A 155 -14.78 2.61 -5.67
N ALA A 156 -14.87 1.64 -4.75
CA ALA A 156 -14.92 0.22 -5.08
C ALA A 156 -16.17 -0.13 -5.89
N ALA A 157 -17.34 0.34 -5.46
CA ALA A 157 -18.62 0.12 -6.17
C ALA A 157 -18.59 0.69 -7.58
N ALA A 158 -18.06 1.91 -7.77
CA ALA A 158 -17.90 2.53 -9.09
C ALA A 158 -16.97 1.74 -10.02
N SER A 159 -15.97 1.04 -9.45
CA SER A 159 -15.00 0.24 -10.21
C SER A 159 -15.50 -1.18 -10.55
N MET A 160 -16.60 -1.62 -9.95
CA MET A 160 -17.06 -3.02 -10.01
C MET A 160 -17.36 -3.51 -11.42
N ALA A 161 -17.95 -2.68 -12.28
CA ALA A 161 -18.25 -3.04 -13.66
C ALA A 161 -16.95 -3.33 -14.44
N ALA A 162 -15.97 -2.45 -14.35
CA ALA A 162 -14.67 -2.62 -15.01
C ALA A 162 -13.90 -3.83 -14.47
N ILE A 163 -13.97 -4.09 -13.15
CA ILE A 163 -13.35 -5.29 -12.54
C ILE A 163 -13.96 -6.55 -13.14
N LYS A 164 -15.31 -6.65 -13.17
CA LYS A 164 -16.01 -7.82 -13.73
C LYS A 164 -15.69 -8.05 -15.20
N GLU A 165 -15.69 -6.99 -16.00
CA GLU A 165 -15.36 -7.05 -17.42
C GLU A 165 -13.94 -7.57 -17.65
N LYS A 166 -12.94 -6.97 -17.00
CA LYS A 166 -11.55 -7.41 -17.16
C LYS A 166 -11.31 -8.83 -16.65
N LEU A 167 -11.92 -9.24 -15.55
CA LEU A 167 -11.86 -10.62 -15.06
C LEU A 167 -12.51 -11.60 -16.04
N ALA A 168 -13.61 -11.25 -16.68
CA ALA A 168 -14.26 -12.08 -17.69
C ALA A 168 -13.34 -12.29 -18.90
N ARG A 169 -12.65 -11.25 -19.36
CA ARG A 169 -11.66 -11.32 -20.44
C ARG A 169 -10.47 -12.22 -20.10
N LEU A 170 -9.99 -12.19 -18.86
CA LEU A 170 -8.92 -13.07 -18.41
C LEU A 170 -9.34 -14.54 -18.38
N ARG A 171 -10.59 -14.82 -18.02
CA ARG A 171 -11.12 -16.20 -18.00
C ARG A 171 -11.40 -16.75 -19.38
N ASN A 172 -11.77 -15.88 -20.32
CA ASN A 172 -12.09 -16.22 -21.69
C ASN A 172 -11.27 -15.32 -22.63
N PRO A 173 -9.97 -15.57 -22.80
CA PRO A 173 -9.17 -14.78 -23.71
C PRO A 173 -9.69 -14.91 -25.13
N PRO A 174 -9.72 -13.81 -25.93
CA PRO A 174 -10.09 -13.88 -27.33
C PRO A 174 -9.16 -14.84 -28.08
N PRO A 175 -9.64 -15.55 -29.11
CA PRO A 175 -8.82 -16.46 -29.89
C PRO A 175 -7.61 -15.70 -30.44
N THR A 176 -6.42 -16.27 -30.25
CA THR A 176 -5.19 -15.71 -30.81
C THR A 176 -5.33 -15.63 -32.32
N PRO A 177 -5.10 -14.44 -32.93
CA PRO A 177 -5.15 -14.35 -34.39
C PRO A 177 -4.15 -15.33 -34.98
N ALA A 178 -4.63 -16.16 -35.93
CA ALA A 178 -3.77 -17.08 -36.68
C ALA A 178 -2.68 -16.26 -37.39
N ARG A 179 -1.41 -16.66 -37.20
CA ARG A 179 -0.28 -16.07 -37.90
C ARG A 179 -0.30 -16.51 -39.37
#